data_e780f7f082c49862e86fb181696e68cd
#
_entry.id   e780f7f082c49862e86fb181696e68cd
#
_cell.length_a   1.000
_cell.length_b   1.000
_cell.length_c   1.000
_cell.angle_alpha   90.00
_cell.angle_beta   90.00
_cell.angle_gamma   90.00
#
_symmetry.space_group_name_H-M   'P 1'
#
loop_
_entity.id
_entity.type
_entity.pdbx_description
1 polymer ?
#
loop_
_entity_poly.entity_id
_entity_poly.type
_entity_poly.pdbx_seq_one_letter_code
_entity_poly.pdbx_strand_id
1 'polypeptide(L)'
;MKMLVATEKPFAAAAVNGIRNIVEGAGHELALLEKYTEKSQLLAAVADADALIVRSDKVTAEVVAAAPSLKIVVRAGAGYDNLDLAACSGRGIVAMNTPGQNSNAVAELALAMMIFMSRNQFTPGTGMEIKGKKVGIQAYGNVGRLVAQKAKALGMNVMAFDPFVPAEKMVEDGVTPAESLEKMYEECNFISLHIPAIPATIGSINYNLISRMPKGGCLVNTARKEVINEAELEKVLTDRPDLKYVTDVAAVHQADLDAKFPKQVFATPKKMGAETAEANVNAGLAAAQQICDYFATGCTKFQLNK
;
A
#
# COMPACT_ATOMS: atom_id res chain seq x y z
N MET A 1 -21.48 -17.41 15.27
CA MET A 1 -20.54 -17.66 14.17
C MET A 1 -19.13 -17.71 14.75
N LYS A 2 -18.28 -18.62 14.24
CA LYS A 2 -16.88 -18.72 14.63
C LYS A 2 -16.00 -17.92 13.68
N MET A 3 -15.32 -16.91 14.19
CA MET A 3 -14.35 -16.11 13.45
C MET A 3 -12.94 -16.54 13.81
N LEU A 4 -12.16 -16.92 12.82
CA LEU A 4 -10.76 -17.30 12.98
C LEU A 4 -9.87 -16.12 12.55
N VAL A 5 -8.96 -15.69 13.42
CA VAL A 5 -7.79 -14.90 13.04
C VAL A 5 -6.62 -15.85 12.84
N ALA A 6 -6.13 -15.96 11.60
CA ALA A 6 -4.98 -16.80 11.29
C ALA A 6 -3.83 -15.95 10.78
N THR A 7 -2.68 -15.99 11.47
CA THR A 7 -1.51 -15.17 11.09
C THR A 7 -0.19 -15.76 11.60
N GLU A 8 0.75 -16.01 10.68
CA GLU A 8 2.13 -16.37 11.00
C GLU A 8 2.82 -15.24 11.79
N LYS A 9 2.55 -13.99 11.43
CA LYS A 9 3.03 -12.80 12.13
C LYS A 9 1.87 -12.21 12.96
N PRO A 10 1.84 -12.44 14.29
CA PRO A 10 0.71 -12.07 15.11
C PRO A 10 0.40 -10.58 15.09
N PHE A 11 -0.85 -10.25 15.35
CA PHE A 11 -1.22 -8.88 15.67
C PHE A 11 -0.62 -8.46 17.03
N ALA A 12 -0.45 -7.16 17.23
CA ALA A 12 -0.16 -6.64 18.57
C ALA A 12 -1.32 -6.95 19.53
N ALA A 13 -1.02 -7.16 20.79
CA ALA A 13 -2.03 -7.49 21.81
C ALA A 13 -3.22 -6.51 21.83
N ALA A 14 -2.95 -5.21 21.65
CA ALA A 14 -3.99 -4.18 21.54
C ALA A 14 -4.96 -4.43 20.38
N ALA A 15 -4.46 -4.89 19.22
CA ALA A 15 -5.30 -5.23 18.07
C ALA A 15 -6.14 -6.49 18.37
N VAL A 16 -5.54 -7.54 18.94
CA VAL A 16 -6.25 -8.78 19.31
C VAL A 16 -7.37 -8.47 20.29
N ASN A 17 -7.10 -7.67 21.33
CA ASN A 17 -8.11 -7.26 22.30
C ASN A 17 -9.25 -6.45 21.65
N GLY A 18 -8.92 -5.52 20.75
CA GLY A 18 -9.93 -4.77 20.01
C GLY A 18 -10.77 -5.63 19.08
N ILE A 19 -10.15 -6.57 18.34
CA ILE A 19 -10.84 -7.56 17.51
C ILE A 19 -11.79 -8.39 18.40
N ARG A 20 -11.31 -8.89 19.54
CA ARG A 20 -12.10 -9.67 20.50
C ARG A 20 -13.33 -8.89 20.96
N ASN A 21 -13.15 -7.65 21.39
CA ASN A 21 -14.26 -6.81 21.86
C ASN A 21 -15.34 -6.62 20.77
N ILE A 22 -14.94 -6.44 19.49
CA ILE A 22 -15.86 -6.30 18.37
C ILE A 22 -16.60 -7.61 18.12
N VAL A 23 -15.87 -8.73 18.03
CA VAL A 23 -16.41 -10.05 17.67
C VAL A 23 -17.33 -10.58 18.76
N GLU A 24 -16.87 -10.61 20.02
CA GLU A 24 -17.65 -11.10 21.16
C GLU A 24 -18.80 -10.14 21.50
N GLY A 25 -18.60 -8.83 21.35
CA GLY A 25 -19.66 -7.83 21.52
C GLY A 25 -20.80 -7.98 20.48
N ALA A 26 -20.52 -8.55 19.31
CA ALA A 26 -21.52 -8.90 18.30
C ALA A 26 -22.14 -10.32 18.52
N GLY A 27 -21.81 -11.00 19.60
CA GLY A 27 -22.31 -12.34 19.94
C GLY A 27 -21.67 -13.46 19.12
N HIS A 28 -20.45 -13.27 18.66
CA HIS A 28 -19.69 -14.26 17.89
C HIS A 28 -18.51 -14.82 18.71
N GLU A 29 -17.99 -15.97 18.30
CA GLU A 29 -16.81 -16.59 18.92
C GLU A 29 -15.55 -16.17 18.18
N LEU A 30 -14.49 -15.80 18.90
CA LEU A 30 -13.16 -15.52 18.34
C LEU A 30 -12.20 -16.67 18.62
N ALA A 31 -11.67 -17.27 17.55
CA ALA A 31 -10.56 -18.21 17.59
C ALA A 31 -9.28 -17.55 17.04
N LEU A 32 -8.13 -17.91 17.60
CA LEU A 32 -6.82 -17.39 17.18
C LEU A 32 -5.91 -18.55 16.78
N LEU A 33 -5.27 -18.43 15.61
CA LEU A 33 -4.15 -19.24 15.18
C LEU A 33 -2.98 -18.31 14.86
N GLU A 34 -2.09 -18.13 15.83
CA GLU A 34 -0.97 -17.21 15.72
C GLU A 34 0.36 -17.98 15.71
N LYS A 35 1.35 -17.41 14.98
CA LYS A 35 2.73 -17.95 14.91
C LYS A 35 2.79 -19.40 14.41
N TYR A 36 1.84 -19.81 13.62
CA TYR A 36 1.91 -21.13 13.00
C TYR A 36 3.02 -21.18 11.94
N THR A 37 3.63 -22.33 11.78
CA THR A 37 4.77 -22.54 10.87
C THR A 37 4.43 -23.48 9.73
N GLU A 38 3.40 -24.31 9.93
CA GLU A 38 3.01 -25.33 8.97
C GLU A 38 1.62 -25.03 8.39
N LYS A 39 1.49 -25.14 7.07
CA LYS A 39 0.21 -24.95 6.38
C LYS A 39 -0.89 -25.89 6.90
N SER A 40 -0.54 -27.09 7.33
CA SER A 40 -1.46 -28.05 7.92
C SER A 40 -2.23 -27.52 9.14
N GLN A 41 -1.57 -26.65 9.93
CA GLN A 41 -2.19 -26.00 11.08
C GLN A 41 -3.30 -25.04 10.63
N LEU A 42 -3.06 -24.26 9.55
CA LEU A 42 -4.08 -23.39 8.96
C LEU A 42 -5.25 -24.21 8.39
N LEU A 43 -4.96 -25.29 7.65
CA LEU A 43 -6.00 -26.17 7.08
C LEU A 43 -6.89 -26.80 8.16
N ALA A 44 -6.30 -27.22 9.28
CA ALA A 44 -7.05 -27.75 10.41
C ALA A 44 -7.90 -26.68 11.10
N ALA A 45 -7.35 -25.47 11.29
CA ALA A 45 -8.04 -24.39 12.00
C ALA A 45 -9.21 -23.78 11.22
N VAL A 46 -9.16 -23.76 9.88
CA VAL A 46 -10.26 -23.21 9.05
C VAL A 46 -11.44 -24.17 8.89
N ALA A 47 -11.31 -25.44 9.28
CA ALA A 47 -12.30 -26.49 9.00
C ALA A 47 -13.68 -26.22 9.61
N ASP A 48 -13.75 -25.51 10.74
CA ASP A 48 -14.98 -25.16 11.44
C ASP A 48 -15.24 -23.64 11.53
N ALA A 49 -14.47 -22.83 10.78
CA ALA A 49 -14.59 -21.38 10.77
C ALA A 49 -15.69 -20.89 9.80
N ASP A 50 -16.55 -19.99 10.27
CA ASP A 50 -17.53 -19.27 9.44
C ASP A 50 -16.92 -18.05 8.75
N ALA A 51 -15.90 -17.43 9.37
CA ALA A 51 -15.18 -16.26 8.87
C ALA A 51 -13.68 -16.36 9.16
N LEU A 52 -12.87 -15.76 8.27
CA LEU A 52 -11.41 -15.78 8.36
C LEU A 52 -10.84 -14.37 8.22
N ILE A 53 -9.99 -13.99 9.16
CA ILE A 53 -9.14 -12.79 9.07
C ILE A 53 -7.70 -13.25 8.88
N VAL A 54 -7.05 -12.71 7.83
CA VAL A 54 -5.61 -12.94 7.56
C VAL A 54 -4.87 -11.63 7.39
N ARG A 55 -3.55 -11.65 7.56
CA ARG A 55 -2.66 -10.52 7.22
C ARG A 55 -1.95 -10.77 5.90
N SER A 56 -0.80 -11.43 5.94
CA SER A 56 0.01 -11.79 4.77
C SER A 56 -0.13 -13.25 4.38
N ASP A 57 -0.86 -13.99 5.16
CA ASP A 57 -1.08 -15.42 5.02
C ASP A 57 -1.85 -15.73 3.74
N LYS A 58 -1.44 -16.76 3.02
CA LYS A 58 -2.03 -17.10 1.72
C LYS A 58 -3.31 -17.88 1.89
N VAL A 59 -4.40 -17.35 1.37
CA VAL A 59 -5.68 -18.05 1.25
C VAL A 59 -5.77 -18.63 -0.17
N THR A 60 -5.25 -19.84 -0.33
CA THR A 60 -5.21 -20.58 -1.59
C THR A 60 -6.48 -21.40 -1.80
N ALA A 61 -6.68 -21.95 -3.00
CA ALA A 61 -7.79 -22.88 -3.29
C ALA A 61 -7.84 -24.05 -2.29
N GLU A 62 -6.69 -24.55 -1.82
CA GLU A 62 -6.62 -25.62 -0.82
C GLU A 62 -7.15 -25.18 0.55
N VAL A 63 -6.82 -23.95 1.00
CA VAL A 63 -7.37 -23.37 2.24
C VAL A 63 -8.87 -23.18 2.11
N VAL A 64 -9.33 -22.67 0.98
CA VAL A 64 -10.76 -22.52 0.66
C VAL A 64 -11.47 -23.87 0.68
N ALA A 65 -10.86 -24.91 0.10
CA ALA A 65 -11.43 -26.28 0.09
C ALA A 65 -11.53 -26.89 1.50
N ALA A 66 -10.54 -26.62 2.38
CA ALA A 66 -10.51 -27.11 3.76
C ALA A 66 -11.51 -26.41 4.69
N ALA A 67 -12.18 -25.35 4.25
CA ALA A 67 -13.08 -24.51 5.05
C ALA A 67 -14.55 -24.64 4.58
N PRO A 68 -15.25 -25.77 4.87
CA PRO A 68 -16.60 -26.03 4.34
C PRO A 68 -17.65 -25.02 4.79
N SER A 69 -17.51 -24.43 5.98
CA SER A 69 -18.46 -23.50 6.57
C SER A 69 -18.14 -22.03 6.29
N LEU A 70 -17.00 -21.74 5.64
CA LEU A 70 -16.50 -20.37 5.43
C LEU A 70 -17.44 -19.56 4.52
N LYS A 71 -17.87 -18.39 4.98
CA LYS A 71 -18.76 -17.46 4.26
C LYS A 71 -18.04 -16.20 3.82
N ILE A 72 -17.02 -15.79 4.58
CA ILE A 72 -16.29 -14.56 4.33
C ILE A 72 -14.83 -14.69 4.75
N VAL A 73 -13.94 -14.13 3.93
CA VAL A 73 -12.54 -13.90 4.27
C VAL A 73 -12.21 -12.43 4.14
N VAL A 74 -11.54 -11.86 5.14
CA VAL A 74 -11.09 -10.46 5.10
C VAL A 74 -9.57 -10.39 5.30
N ARG A 75 -8.89 -9.80 4.34
CA ARG A 75 -7.50 -9.44 4.47
C ARG A 75 -7.37 -8.14 5.25
N ALA A 76 -6.75 -8.17 6.43
CA ALA A 76 -6.44 -6.98 7.22
C ALA A 76 -5.31 -6.16 6.58
N GLY A 77 -5.69 -5.26 5.67
CA GLY A 77 -4.82 -4.38 4.89
C GLY A 77 -5.34 -4.10 3.48
N ALA A 78 -4.67 -3.24 2.72
CA ALA A 78 -5.14 -2.76 1.42
C ALA A 78 -4.85 -3.71 0.24
N GLY A 79 -3.64 -4.30 0.17
CA GLY A 79 -3.32 -5.29 -0.88
C GLY A 79 -4.09 -6.60 -0.64
N TYR A 80 -4.29 -7.39 -1.68
CA TYR A 80 -5.03 -8.67 -1.58
C TYR A 80 -4.44 -9.78 -2.46
N ASP A 81 -3.18 -9.61 -2.85
CA ASP A 81 -2.45 -10.56 -3.72
C ASP A 81 -2.30 -11.96 -3.09
N ASN A 82 -2.56 -12.07 -1.78
CA ASN A 82 -2.54 -13.31 -1.01
C ASN A 82 -3.89 -14.04 -0.95
N LEU A 83 -4.95 -13.51 -1.56
CA LEU A 83 -6.28 -14.14 -1.62
C LEU A 83 -6.52 -14.73 -3.02
N ASP A 84 -6.87 -16.01 -3.08
CA ASP A 84 -7.37 -16.64 -4.31
C ASP A 84 -8.85 -16.28 -4.51
N LEU A 85 -9.08 -15.15 -5.21
CA LEU A 85 -10.42 -14.63 -5.45
C LEU A 85 -11.28 -15.59 -6.28
N ALA A 86 -10.67 -16.31 -7.24
CA ALA A 86 -11.40 -17.26 -8.08
C ALA A 86 -11.89 -18.45 -7.26
N ALA A 87 -11.05 -19.00 -6.38
CA ALA A 87 -11.44 -20.07 -5.48
C ALA A 87 -12.54 -19.62 -4.51
N CYS A 88 -12.45 -18.39 -3.97
CA CYS A 88 -13.50 -17.83 -3.12
C CYS A 88 -14.83 -17.72 -3.86
N SER A 89 -14.82 -17.14 -5.08
CA SER A 89 -16.02 -17.00 -5.92
C SER A 89 -16.65 -18.33 -6.26
N GLY A 90 -15.84 -19.34 -6.62
CA GLY A 90 -16.31 -20.70 -6.96
C GLY A 90 -17.06 -21.41 -5.83
N ARG A 91 -16.88 -20.91 -4.57
CA ARG A 91 -17.57 -21.43 -3.38
C ARG A 91 -18.57 -20.44 -2.76
N GLY A 92 -18.82 -19.30 -3.41
CA GLY A 92 -19.72 -18.27 -2.89
C GLY A 92 -19.19 -17.58 -1.62
N ILE A 93 -17.87 -17.64 -1.38
CA ILE A 93 -17.23 -16.97 -0.24
C ILE A 93 -16.95 -15.52 -0.59
N VAL A 94 -17.39 -14.59 0.24
CA VAL A 94 -17.10 -13.16 0.08
C VAL A 94 -15.66 -12.89 0.48
N ALA A 95 -14.85 -12.32 -0.43
CA ALA A 95 -13.50 -11.91 -0.15
C ALA A 95 -13.43 -10.38 -0.05
N MET A 96 -12.91 -9.85 1.05
CA MET A 96 -12.75 -8.42 1.29
C MET A 96 -11.33 -8.06 1.73
N ASN A 97 -11.04 -6.76 1.66
CA ASN A 97 -9.84 -6.16 2.25
C ASN A 97 -10.23 -4.95 3.12
N THR A 98 -9.23 -4.31 3.78
CA THR A 98 -9.45 -3.12 4.59
C THR A 98 -8.74 -1.90 3.98
N PRO A 99 -9.28 -1.31 2.89
CA PRO A 99 -8.65 -0.18 2.23
C PRO A 99 -8.61 1.04 3.14
N GLY A 100 -7.54 1.83 3.04
CA GLY A 100 -7.41 3.08 3.77
C GLY A 100 -6.82 2.97 5.18
N GLN A 101 -6.87 1.81 5.83
CA GLN A 101 -6.46 1.65 7.24
C GLN A 101 -4.96 1.87 7.49
N ASN A 102 -4.12 1.64 6.49
CA ASN A 102 -2.68 1.86 6.52
C ASN A 102 -2.22 3.09 5.74
N SER A 103 -3.15 3.86 5.19
CA SER A 103 -2.81 4.93 4.24
C SER A 103 -2.02 6.06 4.88
N ASN A 104 -2.29 6.36 6.15
CA ASN A 104 -1.56 7.40 6.87
C ASN A 104 -0.08 7.01 7.08
N ALA A 105 0.19 5.78 7.45
CA ALA A 105 1.56 5.27 7.63
C ALA A 105 2.36 5.35 6.32
N VAL A 106 1.76 4.92 5.19
CA VAL A 106 2.39 5.03 3.87
C VAL A 106 2.65 6.47 3.48
N ALA A 107 1.71 7.38 3.75
CA ALA A 107 1.86 8.80 3.45
C ALA A 107 3.01 9.44 4.25
N GLU A 108 3.14 9.09 5.52
CA GLU A 108 4.24 9.56 6.37
C GLU A 108 5.59 9.04 5.90
N LEU A 109 5.68 7.76 5.52
CA LEU A 109 6.90 7.20 4.96
C LEU A 109 7.29 7.89 3.65
N ALA A 110 6.34 8.13 2.73
CA ALA A 110 6.62 8.83 1.47
C ALA A 110 7.23 10.22 1.71
N LEU A 111 6.69 10.99 2.65
CA LEU A 111 7.24 12.30 3.01
C LEU A 111 8.60 12.21 3.71
N ALA A 112 8.78 11.24 4.60
CA ALA A 112 10.06 10.98 5.23
C ALA A 112 11.14 10.66 4.18
N MET A 113 10.81 9.88 3.15
CA MET A 113 11.69 9.56 2.03
C MET A 113 12.02 10.81 1.20
N MET A 114 11.06 11.70 0.95
CA MET A 114 11.33 12.98 0.28
C MET A 114 12.34 13.82 1.06
N ILE A 115 12.14 13.94 2.38
CA ILE A 115 13.04 14.69 3.26
C ILE A 115 14.43 14.02 3.30
N PHE A 116 14.49 12.71 3.45
CA PHE A 116 15.72 11.93 3.50
C PHE A 116 16.58 12.16 2.23
N MET A 117 15.98 12.04 1.05
CA MET A 117 16.67 12.25 -0.23
C MET A 117 17.04 13.73 -0.45
N SER A 118 16.22 14.67 0.03
CA SER A 118 16.52 16.10 -0.02
C SER A 118 17.73 16.48 0.83
N ARG A 119 17.98 15.72 1.89
CA ARG A 119 19.12 15.93 2.81
C ARG A 119 20.27 14.95 2.54
N ASN A 120 20.42 14.52 1.26
CA ASN A 120 21.50 13.65 0.78
C ASN A 120 21.62 12.35 1.59
N GLN A 121 20.50 11.70 1.88
CA GLN A 121 20.44 10.48 2.70
C GLN A 121 21.08 10.65 4.09
N PHE A 122 20.98 11.88 4.65
CA PHE A 122 21.60 12.32 5.90
C PHE A 122 23.13 12.17 5.93
N THR A 123 23.78 12.12 4.77
CA THR A 123 25.24 12.15 4.65
C THR A 123 25.73 13.61 4.61
N PRO A 124 27.01 13.90 4.96
CA PRO A 124 27.56 15.24 4.89
C PRO A 124 27.45 15.86 3.49
N GLY A 125 27.05 17.12 3.44
CA GLY A 125 26.90 17.90 2.19
C GLY A 125 25.71 18.84 2.25
N THR A 126 25.65 19.75 1.28
CA THR A 126 24.54 20.71 1.17
C THR A 126 23.33 20.04 0.56
N GLY A 127 22.25 19.90 1.34
CA GLY A 127 20.94 19.43 0.88
C GLY A 127 20.05 20.58 0.38
N MET A 128 18.78 20.28 0.15
CA MET A 128 17.75 21.26 -0.20
C MET A 128 16.56 21.17 0.77
N GLU A 129 15.80 22.27 0.86
CA GLU A 129 14.51 22.29 1.55
C GLU A 129 13.38 21.86 0.62
N ILE A 130 12.36 21.21 1.19
CA ILE A 130 11.15 20.83 0.43
C ILE A 130 10.11 21.95 0.38
N LYS A 131 10.16 22.92 1.31
CA LYS A 131 9.27 24.09 1.32
C LYS A 131 9.34 24.85 -0.01
N GLY A 132 8.18 25.18 -0.57
CA GLY A 132 8.08 25.86 -1.87
C GLY A 132 8.34 24.98 -3.09
N LYS A 133 8.77 23.71 -2.92
CA LYS A 133 8.96 22.77 -4.02
C LYS A 133 7.61 22.20 -4.47
N LYS A 134 7.54 21.79 -5.74
CA LYS A 134 6.36 21.11 -6.28
C LYS A 134 6.46 19.60 -6.07
N VAL A 135 5.37 18.98 -5.61
CA VAL A 135 5.21 17.52 -5.57
C VAL A 135 4.03 17.11 -6.43
N GLY A 136 4.27 16.18 -7.34
CA GLY A 136 3.25 15.50 -8.16
C GLY A 136 2.81 14.20 -7.50
N ILE A 137 1.51 14.04 -7.31
CA ILE A 137 0.89 12.84 -6.74
C ILE A 137 0.27 12.05 -7.88
N GLN A 138 0.84 10.90 -8.21
CA GLN A 138 0.29 9.99 -9.22
C GLN A 138 -0.63 8.96 -8.56
N ALA A 139 -1.90 9.06 -8.82
CA ALA A 139 -3.10 8.52 -8.18
C ALA A 139 -3.51 9.26 -6.90
N TYR A 140 -4.74 9.78 -6.92
CA TYR A 140 -5.31 10.62 -5.86
C TYR A 140 -6.34 9.86 -5.00
N GLY A 141 -5.99 8.61 -4.64
CA GLY A 141 -6.74 7.74 -3.73
C GLY A 141 -6.46 8.02 -2.25
N ASN A 142 -6.69 7.00 -1.39
CA ASN A 142 -6.52 7.13 0.07
C ASN A 142 -5.12 7.60 0.49
N VAL A 143 -4.06 7.04 -0.08
CA VAL A 143 -2.68 7.44 0.24
C VAL A 143 -2.34 8.79 -0.39
N GLY A 144 -2.62 8.96 -1.68
CA GLY A 144 -2.28 10.19 -2.41
C GLY A 144 -2.87 11.45 -1.78
N ARG A 145 -4.12 11.40 -1.32
CA ARG A 145 -4.78 12.51 -0.59
C ARG A 145 -4.08 12.85 0.71
N LEU A 146 -3.66 11.85 1.48
CA LEU A 146 -2.94 12.06 2.75
C LEU A 146 -1.53 12.61 2.50
N VAL A 147 -0.83 12.14 1.46
CA VAL A 147 0.46 12.73 1.05
C VAL A 147 0.27 14.19 0.66
N ALA A 148 -0.75 14.50 -0.16
CA ALA A 148 -1.06 15.86 -0.57
C ALA A 148 -1.34 16.77 0.63
N GLN A 149 -2.18 16.34 1.56
CA GLN A 149 -2.52 17.09 2.78
C GLN A 149 -1.27 17.40 3.60
N LYS A 150 -0.45 16.39 3.86
CA LYS A 150 0.76 16.53 4.67
C LYS A 150 1.85 17.34 3.95
N ALA A 151 2.02 17.17 2.64
CA ALA A 151 2.97 17.96 1.83
C ALA A 151 2.61 19.44 1.83
N LYS A 152 1.32 19.79 1.73
CA LYS A 152 0.84 21.16 1.88
C LYS A 152 1.17 21.75 3.25
N ALA A 153 0.97 20.98 4.32
CA ALA A 153 1.30 21.41 5.68
C ALA A 153 2.81 21.67 5.87
N LEU A 154 3.66 20.97 5.10
CA LEU A 154 5.11 21.22 5.04
C LEU A 154 5.49 22.37 4.07
N GLY A 155 4.51 23.09 3.51
CA GLY A 155 4.72 24.25 2.64
C GLY A 155 5.11 23.89 1.21
N MET A 156 4.82 22.68 0.74
CA MET A 156 4.98 22.28 -0.67
C MET A 156 3.79 22.73 -1.52
N ASN A 157 4.02 22.96 -2.82
CA ASN A 157 2.97 23.11 -3.82
C ASN A 157 2.59 21.72 -4.36
N VAL A 158 1.32 21.36 -4.29
CA VAL A 158 0.88 20.01 -4.65
C VAL A 158 0.11 20.00 -5.97
N MET A 159 0.51 19.12 -6.86
CA MET A 159 -0.17 18.77 -8.10
C MET A 159 -0.55 17.30 -8.05
N ALA A 160 -1.68 16.90 -8.65
CA ALA A 160 -2.08 15.50 -8.70
C ALA A 160 -2.63 15.11 -10.07
N PHE A 161 -2.46 13.84 -10.43
CA PHE A 161 -3.05 13.21 -11.60
C PHE A 161 -3.71 11.90 -11.21
N ASP A 162 -4.99 11.78 -11.51
CA ASP A 162 -5.76 10.54 -11.36
C ASP A 162 -6.91 10.55 -12.38
N PRO A 163 -6.96 9.60 -13.34
CA PRO A 163 -8.01 9.61 -14.36
C PRO A 163 -9.40 9.23 -13.82
N PHE A 164 -9.50 8.75 -12.58
CA PHE A 164 -10.73 8.31 -11.95
C PHE A 164 -11.27 9.30 -10.91
N VAL A 165 -10.52 10.36 -10.61
CA VAL A 165 -10.92 11.38 -9.64
C VAL A 165 -11.18 12.71 -10.37
N PRO A 166 -12.39 13.28 -10.24
CA PRO A 166 -12.70 14.57 -10.85
C PRO A 166 -11.73 15.68 -10.40
N ALA A 167 -11.36 16.56 -11.34
CA ALA A 167 -10.45 17.68 -11.07
C ALA A 167 -10.97 18.61 -9.97
N GLU A 168 -12.28 18.81 -9.91
CA GLU A 168 -12.96 19.64 -8.92
C GLU A 168 -12.67 19.14 -7.50
N LYS A 169 -12.59 17.81 -7.32
CA LYS A 169 -12.27 17.20 -6.01
C LYS A 169 -10.85 17.51 -5.56
N MET A 170 -9.90 17.55 -6.49
CA MET A 170 -8.52 17.96 -6.20
C MET A 170 -8.46 19.45 -5.84
N VAL A 171 -9.20 20.29 -6.59
CA VAL A 171 -9.28 21.73 -6.33
C VAL A 171 -9.91 22.03 -4.96
N GLU A 172 -10.99 21.33 -4.57
CA GLU A 172 -11.58 21.43 -3.23
C GLU A 172 -10.58 21.14 -2.12
N ASP A 173 -9.70 20.16 -2.34
CA ASP A 173 -8.62 19.80 -1.41
C ASP A 173 -7.43 20.80 -1.49
N GLY A 174 -7.49 21.82 -2.37
CA GLY A 174 -6.44 22.81 -2.62
C GLY A 174 -5.21 22.19 -3.29
N VAL A 175 -5.42 21.25 -4.19
CA VAL A 175 -4.43 20.57 -5.02
C VAL A 175 -4.66 20.95 -6.47
N THR A 176 -3.59 21.23 -7.21
CA THR A 176 -3.67 21.56 -8.64
C THR A 176 -3.83 20.28 -9.46
N PRO A 177 -4.92 20.09 -10.21
CA PRO A 177 -5.02 18.98 -11.15
C PRO A 177 -3.97 19.13 -12.26
N ALA A 178 -3.25 18.06 -12.58
CA ALA A 178 -2.33 18.05 -13.70
C ALA A 178 -3.10 17.76 -15.01
N GLU A 179 -2.75 18.48 -16.08
CA GLU A 179 -3.32 18.28 -17.41
C GLU A 179 -2.95 16.91 -18.01
N SER A 180 -1.72 16.48 -17.75
CA SER A 180 -1.20 15.16 -18.14
C SER A 180 -0.11 14.68 -17.18
N LEU A 181 0.26 13.41 -17.29
CA LEU A 181 1.40 12.85 -16.55
C LEU A 181 2.70 13.56 -16.97
N GLU A 182 2.93 13.76 -18.26
CA GLU A 182 4.11 14.42 -18.79
C GLU A 182 4.27 15.80 -18.18
N LYS A 183 3.20 16.58 -18.13
CA LYS A 183 3.21 17.93 -17.56
C LYS A 183 3.52 17.92 -16.07
N MET A 184 2.96 16.95 -15.33
CA MET A 184 3.25 16.77 -13.91
C MET A 184 4.72 16.46 -13.67
N TYR A 185 5.32 15.56 -14.48
CA TYR A 185 6.74 15.21 -14.37
C TYR A 185 7.65 16.38 -14.75
N GLU A 186 7.28 17.18 -15.76
CA GLU A 186 8.05 18.39 -16.16
C GLU A 186 8.10 19.47 -15.07
N GLU A 187 7.05 19.60 -14.27
CA GLU A 187 6.93 20.68 -13.31
C GLU A 187 7.34 20.32 -11.88
N CYS A 188 7.28 19.04 -11.50
CA CYS A 188 7.39 18.63 -10.12
C CYS A 188 8.82 18.21 -9.74
N ASN A 189 9.31 18.76 -8.64
CA ASN A 189 10.60 18.36 -8.04
C ASN A 189 10.54 16.95 -7.41
N PHE A 190 9.37 16.55 -6.98
CA PHE A 190 9.10 15.24 -6.43
C PHE A 190 7.91 14.63 -7.15
N ILE A 191 8.00 13.34 -7.47
CA ILE A 191 6.85 12.53 -7.93
C ILE A 191 6.64 11.42 -6.92
N SER A 192 5.43 11.32 -6.37
CA SER A 192 5.04 10.27 -5.43
C SER A 192 4.03 9.33 -6.06
N LEU A 193 4.39 8.05 -6.13
CA LEU A 193 3.60 7.03 -6.81
C LEU A 193 2.68 6.31 -5.84
N HIS A 194 1.37 6.26 -6.18
CA HIS A 194 0.35 5.56 -5.40
C HIS A 194 -0.58 4.73 -6.29
N ILE A 195 -0.13 4.44 -7.52
CA ILE A 195 -0.85 3.65 -8.52
C ILE A 195 -0.80 2.14 -8.21
N PRO A 196 -1.87 1.38 -8.49
CA PRO A 196 -1.84 -0.08 -8.40
C PRO A 196 -0.99 -0.69 -9.52
N ALA A 197 -0.52 -1.93 -9.34
CA ALA A 197 0.07 -2.72 -10.42
C ALA A 197 -1.04 -3.49 -11.15
N ILE A 198 -1.51 -2.94 -12.25
CA ILE A 198 -2.48 -3.54 -13.16
C ILE A 198 -1.92 -3.51 -14.60
N PRO A 199 -2.48 -4.24 -15.57
CA PRO A 199 -1.94 -4.27 -16.95
C PRO A 199 -1.66 -2.88 -17.54
N ALA A 200 -2.46 -1.87 -17.21
CA ALA A 200 -2.28 -0.51 -17.72
C ALA A 200 -1.16 0.28 -17.04
N THR A 201 -0.70 -0.13 -15.85
CA THR A 201 0.29 0.61 -15.05
C THR A 201 1.60 -0.14 -14.87
N ILE A 202 1.67 -1.43 -15.16
CA ILE A 202 2.91 -2.21 -15.14
C ILE A 202 3.89 -1.62 -16.16
N GLY A 203 5.10 -1.26 -15.70
CA GLY A 203 6.15 -0.66 -16.52
C GLY A 203 5.81 0.73 -17.07
N SER A 204 4.73 1.36 -16.64
CA SER A 204 4.30 2.67 -17.15
C SER A 204 5.22 3.83 -16.72
N ILE A 205 5.93 3.66 -15.61
CA ILE A 205 6.92 4.64 -15.13
C ILE A 205 8.24 4.32 -15.82
N ASN A 206 8.52 5.06 -16.87
CA ASN A 206 9.53 4.78 -17.86
C ASN A 206 10.50 5.95 -18.07
N TYR A 207 11.49 5.77 -18.95
CA TYR A 207 12.48 6.79 -19.28
C TYR A 207 11.83 8.12 -19.72
N ASN A 208 10.82 8.04 -20.59
CA ASN A 208 10.17 9.23 -21.15
C ASN A 208 9.54 10.12 -20.06
N LEU A 209 8.94 9.54 -19.03
CA LEU A 209 8.40 10.30 -17.91
C LEU A 209 9.51 10.81 -16.97
N ILE A 210 10.38 9.91 -16.50
CA ILE A 210 11.37 10.24 -15.46
C ILE A 210 12.38 11.29 -15.97
N SER A 211 12.81 11.20 -17.22
CA SER A 211 13.79 12.13 -17.80
C SER A 211 13.30 13.58 -17.91
N ARG A 212 11.96 13.80 -17.88
CA ARG A 212 11.35 15.14 -17.90
C ARG A 212 11.48 15.89 -16.58
N MET A 213 11.75 15.20 -15.48
CA MET A 213 11.79 15.82 -14.16
C MET A 213 12.82 16.96 -14.09
N PRO A 214 12.52 18.03 -13.35
CA PRO A 214 13.45 19.13 -13.13
C PRO A 214 14.78 18.65 -12.55
N LYS A 215 15.84 19.46 -12.72
CA LYS A 215 17.15 19.17 -12.16
C LYS A 215 17.06 18.86 -10.65
N GLY A 216 17.65 17.75 -10.23
CA GLY A 216 17.63 17.29 -8.84
C GLY A 216 16.30 16.64 -8.42
N GLY A 217 15.43 16.32 -9.37
CA GLY A 217 14.14 15.69 -9.12
C GLY A 217 14.25 14.35 -8.42
N CYS A 218 13.24 13.98 -7.64
CA CYS A 218 13.20 12.73 -6.88
C CYS A 218 11.89 11.98 -7.12
N LEU A 219 12.01 10.75 -7.60
CA LEU A 219 10.90 9.80 -7.74
C LEU A 219 10.76 8.95 -6.47
N VAL A 220 9.57 8.94 -5.87
CA VAL A 220 9.25 8.22 -4.64
C VAL A 220 8.25 7.12 -4.94
N ASN A 221 8.60 5.87 -4.69
CA ASN A 221 7.73 4.72 -4.92
C ASN A 221 7.42 3.96 -3.63
N THR A 222 6.26 4.21 -3.06
CA THR A 222 5.69 3.42 -1.96
C THR A 222 4.47 2.60 -2.41
N ALA A 223 4.34 2.40 -3.71
CA ALA A 223 3.21 1.68 -4.33
C ALA A 223 3.56 0.21 -4.63
N ARG A 224 4.09 -0.04 -5.82
CA ARG A 224 4.47 -1.37 -6.31
C ARG A 224 5.73 -1.27 -7.17
N LYS A 225 6.62 -2.26 -7.09
CA LYS A 225 7.83 -2.31 -7.93
C LYS A 225 7.50 -2.49 -9.41
N GLU A 226 6.46 -3.25 -9.70
CA GLU A 226 6.03 -3.60 -11.04
C GLU A 226 5.62 -2.39 -11.90
N VAL A 227 5.28 -1.25 -11.29
CA VAL A 227 4.93 -0.04 -12.05
C VAL A 227 6.14 0.63 -12.69
N ILE A 228 7.34 0.33 -12.21
CA ILE A 228 8.61 0.86 -12.72
C ILE A 228 9.12 -0.03 -13.86
N ASN A 229 9.52 0.57 -14.98
CA ASN A 229 10.38 -0.07 -15.97
C ASN A 229 11.83 0.01 -15.46
N GLU A 230 12.31 -1.07 -14.81
CA GLU A 230 13.61 -1.07 -14.12
C GLU A 230 14.79 -0.82 -15.07
N ALA A 231 14.77 -1.38 -16.29
CA ALA A 231 15.84 -1.16 -17.28
C ALA A 231 15.89 0.31 -17.73
N GLU A 232 14.75 0.95 -17.89
CA GLU A 232 14.66 2.35 -18.25
C GLU A 232 14.96 3.29 -17.06
N LEU A 233 14.64 2.88 -15.83
CA LEU A 233 15.08 3.58 -14.61
C LEU A 233 16.61 3.60 -14.53
N GLU A 234 17.29 2.48 -14.73
CA GLU A 234 18.75 2.40 -14.74
C GLU A 234 19.35 3.32 -15.81
N LYS A 235 18.76 3.31 -17.02
CA LYS A 235 19.20 4.18 -18.11
C LYS A 235 19.04 5.67 -17.75
N VAL A 236 17.90 6.07 -17.21
CA VAL A 236 17.69 7.49 -16.87
C VAL A 236 18.60 7.96 -15.73
N LEU A 237 18.88 7.13 -14.73
CA LEU A 237 19.82 7.45 -13.65
C LEU A 237 21.24 7.59 -14.15
N THR A 238 21.61 6.86 -15.21
CA THR A 238 22.91 6.99 -15.88
C THR A 238 22.99 8.33 -16.66
N ASP A 239 21.97 8.65 -17.45
CA ASP A 239 21.92 9.84 -18.30
C ASP A 239 21.69 11.12 -17.48
N ARG A 240 21.04 11.01 -16.33
CA ARG A 240 20.64 12.09 -15.43
C ARG A 240 21.17 11.84 -13.99
N PRO A 241 22.48 12.04 -13.75
CA PRO A 241 23.08 11.81 -12.43
C PRO A 241 22.60 12.76 -11.32
N ASP A 242 21.78 13.74 -11.69
CA ASP A 242 21.12 14.65 -10.78
C ASP A 242 19.79 14.11 -10.22
N LEU A 243 19.15 13.15 -10.90
CA LEU A 243 17.88 12.57 -10.47
C LEU A 243 18.07 11.53 -9.36
N LYS A 244 17.02 11.36 -8.57
CA LYS A 244 17.01 10.46 -7.42
C LYS A 244 15.80 9.54 -7.46
N TYR A 245 15.97 8.32 -6.95
CA TYR A 245 14.90 7.34 -6.77
C TYR A 245 14.90 6.78 -5.35
N VAL A 246 13.75 6.74 -4.71
CA VAL A 246 13.60 6.19 -3.35
C VAL A 246 12.36 5.32 -3.26
N THR A 247 12.49 4.18 -2.59
CA THR A 247 11.40 3.20 -2.54
C THR A 247 11.40 2.37 -1.24
N ASP A 248 10.23 1.88 -0.85
CA ASP A 248 10.07 0.80 0.13
C ASP A 248 9.71 -0.55 -0.50
N VAL A 249 9.62 -0.58 -1.84
CA VAL A 249 9.35 -1.77 -2.64
C VAL A 249 10.53 -2.02 -3.57
N ALA A 250 11.58 -2.66 -3.01
CA ALA A 250 12.83 -2.89 -3.71
C ALA A 250 12.64 -3.48 -5.11
N ALA A 251 13.42 -3.00 -6.07
CA ALA A 251 13.51 -3.51 -7.44
C ALA A 251 13.99 -4.98 -7.46
N VAL A 252 13.79 -5.67 -8.58
CA VAL A 252 14.32 -7.04 -8.75
C VAL A 252 15.85 -7.05 -8.67
N HIS A 253 16.49 -6.03 -9.27
CA HIS A 253 17.95 -5.85 -9.28
C HIS A 253 18.42 -4.74 -8.33
N GLN A 254 17.81 -4.63 -7.13
CA GLN A 254 18.09 -3.53 -6.19
C GLN A 254 19.56 -3.43 -5.82
N ALA A 255 20.23 -4.58 -5.59
CA ALA A 255 21.65 -4.58 -5.23
C ALA A 255 22.56 -3.96 -6.31
N ASP A 256 22.22 -4.15 -7.58
CA ASP A 256 22.95 -3.56 -8.70
C ASP A 256 22.70 -2.05 -8.77
N LEU A 257 21.46 -1.61 -8.54
CA LEU A 257 21.12 -0.19 -8.47
C LEU A 257 21.83 0.52 -7.31
N ASP A 258 21.86 -0.09 -6.14
CA ASP A 258 22.55 0.46 -4.96
C ASP A 258 24.07 0.58 -5.20
N ALA A 259 24.67 -0.41 -5.85
CA ALA A 259 26.10 -0.40 -6.17
C ALA A 259 26.46 0.65 -7.23
N LYS A 260 25.63 0.80 -8.29
CA LYS A 260 25.86 1.75 -9.38
C LYS A 260 25.52 3.19 -9.01
N PHE A 261 24.47 3.40 -8.21
CA PHE A 261 23.87 4.70 -7.94
C PHE A 261 23.71 5.02 -6.43
N PRO A 262 24.75 4.86 -5.60
CA PRO A 262 24.61 4.91 -4.13
C PRO A 262 24.17 6.27 -3.59
N LYS A 263 24.28 7.36 -4.37
CA LYS A 263 23.82 8.72 -4.00
C LYS A 263 22.48 9.08 -4.60
N GLN A 264 22.04 8.34 -5.61
CA GLN A 264 20.79 8.60 -6.34
C GLN A 264 19.67 7.66 -5.90
N VAL A 265 20.00 6.43 -5.48
CA VAL A 265 19.04 5.39 -5.14
C VAL A 265 19.07 5.08 -3.65
N PHE A 266 17.90 4.87 -3.09
CA PHE A 266 17.74 4.27 -1.77
C PHE A 266 16.49 3.38 -1.75
N ALA A 267 16.64 2.17 -1.24
CA ALA A 267 15.52 1.30 -0.92
C ALA A 267 15.55 0.88 0.55
N THR A 268 14.40 0.82 1.19
CA THR A 268 14.33 0.22 2.53
C THR A 268 14.62 -1.29 2.45
N PRO A 269 15.21 -1.91 3.49
CA PRO A 269 15.57 -3.34 3.47
C PRO A 269 14.38 -4.28 3.25
N LYS A 270 13.17 -3.81 3.53
CA LYS A 270 11.90 -4.51 3.29
C LYS A 270 10.78 -3.48 3.11
N LYS A 271 9.63 -3.92 2.61
CA LYS A 271 8.43 -3.08 2.54
C LYS A 271 8.04 -2.61 3.94
N MET A 272 7.94 -1.29 4.14
CA MET A 272 7.72 -0.65 5.44
C MET A 272 6.49 0.24 5.50
N GLY A 273 5.92 0.61 4.36
CA GLY A 273 4.86 1.62 4.31
C GLY A 273 3.68 1.39 5.26
N ALA A 274 3.35 0.13 5.55
CA ALA A 274 2.24 -0.23 6.45
C ALA A 274 2.73 -0.77 7.82
N GLU A 275 4.03 -0.74 8.12
CA GLU A 275 4.63 -1.36 9.31
C GLU A 275 4.62 -0.38 10.51
N THR A 276 3.43 0.13 10.86
CA THR A 276 3.20 0.89 12.10
C THR A 276 2.22 0.16 13.01
N ALA A 277 2.30 0.42 14.31
CA ALA A 277 1.39 -0.17 15.29
C ALA A 277 -0.07 0.20 14.98
N GLU A 278 -0.30 1.47 14.67
CA GLU A 278 -1.62 2.02 14.36
C GLU A 278 -2.21 1.40 13.09
N ALA A 279 -1.43 1.28 12.01
CA ALA A 279 -1.90 0.67 10.77
C ALA A 279 -2.29 -0.81 10.98
N ASN A 280 -1.51 -1.55 11.77
CA ASN A 280 -1.79 -2.93 12.10
C ASN A 280 -3.07 -3.07 12.96
N VAL A 281 -3.22 -2.22 13.99
CA VAL A 281 -4.42 -2.19 14.84
C VAL A 281 -5.64 -1.85 14.00
N ASN A 282 -5.61 -0.73 13.26
CA ASN A 282 -6.74 -0.25 12.48
C ASN A 282 -7.20 -1.27 11.42
N ALA A 283 -6.25 -1.94 10.75
CA ALA A 283 -6.58 -2.96 9.75
C ALA A 283 -7.27 -4.19 10.38
N GLY A 284 -6.82 -4.63 11.56
CA GLY A 284 -7.43 -5.73 12.31
C GLY A 284 -8.84 -5.40 12.79
N LEU A 285 -9.03 -4.23 13.40
CA LEU A 285 -10.34 -3.77 13.86
C LEU A 285 -11.32 -3.61 12.71
N ALA A 286 -10.89 -3.01 11.59
CA ALA A 286 -11.72 -2.86 10.41
C ALA A 286 -12.12 -4.21 9.80
N ALA A 287 -11.23 -5.20 9.79
CA ALA A 287 -11.54 -6.55 9.32
C ALA A 287 -12.62 -7.22 10.19
N ALA A 288 -12.49 -7.14 11.52
CA ALA A 288 -13.48 -7.67 12.44
C ALA A 288 -14.84 -6.98 12.26
N GLN A 289 -14.85 -5.65 12.17
CA GLN A 289 -16.09 -4.88 11.97
C GLN A 289 -16.77 -5.24 10.65
N GLN A 290 -16.02 -5.36 9.53
CA GLN A 290 -16.59 -5.75 8.24
C GLN A 290 -17.24 -7.14 8.28
N ILE A 291 -16.66 -8.10 9.01
CA ILE A 291 -17.25 -9.43 9.18
C ILE A 291 -18.54 -9.36 10.01
N CYS A 292 -18.55 -8.59 11.12
CA CYS A 292 -19.74 -8.38 11.91
C CYS A 292 -20.86 -7.72 11.10
N ASP A 293 -20.52 -6.67 10.33
CA ASP A 293 -21.47 -5.98 9.44
C ASP A 293 -22.02 -6.92 8.36
N TYR A 294 -21.19 -7.79 7.80
CA TYR A 294 -21.61 -8.79 6.83
C TYR A 294 -22.61 -9.78 7.44
N PHE A 295 -22.36 -10.31 8.63
CA PHE A 295 -23.28 -11.25 9.27
C PHE A 295 -24.58 -10.57 9.75
N ALA A 296 -24.52 -9.31 10.16
CA ALA A 296 -25.68 -8.57 10.65
C ALA A 296 -26.59 -8.06 9.51
N THR A 297 -26.00 -7.59 8.40
CA THR A 297 -26.73 -6.83 7.37
C THR A 297 -26.49 -7.30 5.94
N GLY A 298 -25.60 -8.25 5.70
CA GLY A 298 -25.17 -8.65 4.36
C GLY A 298 -24.27 -7.60 3.67
N CYS A 299 -23.64 -6.69 4.43
CA CYS A 299 -22.82 -5.63 3.86
C CYS A 299 -21.60 -6.21 3.13
N THR A 300 -21.47 -5.91 1.84
CA THR A 300 -20.35 -6.32 0.96
C THR A 300 -19.62 -5.14 0.34
N LYS A 301 -19.58 -4.00 1.05
CA LYS A 301 -19.01 -2.73 0.55
C LYS A 301 -17.58 -2.88 0.00
N PHE A 302 -16.77 -3.71 0.61
CA PHE A 302 -15.35 -3.90 0.25
C PHE A 302 -15.08 -5.22 -0.45
N GLN A 303 -16.10 -5.85 -1.04
CA GLN A 303 -15.97 -7.11 -1.76
C GLN A 303 -15.12 -6.97 -3.01
N LEU A 304 -14.16 -7.88 -3.16
CA LEU A 304 -13.16 -7.92 -4.22
C LEU A 304 -13.55 -8.88 -5.37
N ASN A 305 -14.27 -9.92 -5.05
CA ASN A 305 -14.65 -11.02 -5.95
C ASN A 305 -16.11 -10.95 -6.39
N LYS A 306 -16.52 -9.79 -6.91
CA LYS A 306 -17.86 -9.56 -7.47
C LYS A 306 -18.03 -10.28 -8.79
#